data_c9f9d1c0e677ce0b7444d59b6f250c2d
#
_entry.id   c9f9d1c0e677ce0b7444d59b6f250c2d
#
_cell.length_a   1.000
_cell.length_b   1.000
_cell.length_c   1.000
_cell.angle_alpha   90.00
_cell.angle_beta   90.00
_cell.angle_gamma   90.00
#
_symmetry.space_group_name_H-M   'P 1'
#
loop_
_entity.id
_entity.type
_entity.pdbx_description
1 polymer ?
#
loop_
_entity_poly.entity_id
_entity_poly.type
_entity_poly.pdbx_seq_one_letter_code
_entity_poly.pdbx_strand_id
1 'polypeptide(L)'
;MGPLVVTAVLARVDERGRRTLSRKLPKAIRADLDDSKRLLSHTDVALGEAWARELSAVPVSSPAQLFEQLSLEGLGKLKKPCESHVAGQCWNDQGEAFQAEAATLARVTKHRTALAERGVQLLSVRSSVVCTKQLNHAKGQGTNRFVSDLNAMEALVLELRAQAGADVEAVCGKVGGIAEYSKFFGPLSGRLHAILGEGRARSGYRFPGLGDGWVRLDGPAGSTAVHVPSAAVVTVAAGAN
;
A
#
# COMPACT_ATOMS: atom_id res chain seq x y z
N MET A 1 19.98 -7.59 1.81
CA MET A 1 18.86 -6.63 1.72
C MET A 1 17.65 -7.41 1.22
N GLY A 2 16.51 -7.35 1.92
CA GLY A 2 15.29 -8.09 1.55
C GLY A 2 14.55 -7.48 0.35
N PRO A 3 13.42 -8.09 -0.07
CA PRO A 3 12.55 -7.54 -1.09
C PRO A 3 11.96 -6.21 -0.65
N LEU A 4 11.52 -5.41 -1.62
CA LEU A 4 10.72 -4.22 -1.37
C LEU A 4 9.24 -4.61 -1.44
N VAL A 5 8.48 -4.27 -0.43
CA VAL A 5 7.03 -4.46 -0.41
C VAL A 5 6.36 -3.09 -0.22
N VAL A 6 5.49 -2.74 -1.13
CA VAL A 6 4.68 -1.53 -1.07
C VAL A 6 3.22 -1.94 -1.04
N THR A 7 2.44 -1.37 -0.14
CA THR A 7 1.02 -1.69 0.01
C THR A 7 0.19 -0.43 -0.08
N ALA A 8 -0.96 -0.51 -0.75
CA ALA A 8 -1.93 0.55 -0.86
C ALA A 8 -3.33 0.07 -0.48
N VAL A 9 -4.09 0.92 0.18
CA VAL A 9 -5.47 0.69 0.57
C VAL A 9 -6.37 1.68 -0.15
N LEU A 10 -7.42 1.17 -0.81
CA LEU A 10 -8.49 1.97 -1.37
C LEU A 10 -9.60 2.13 -0.34
N ALA A 11 -9.98 3.36 -0.07
CA ALA A 11 -11.09 3.66 0.84
C ALA A 11 -12.02 4.72 0.25
N ARG A 12 -13.30 4.62 0.55
CA ARG A 12 -14.28 5.70 0.35
C ARG A 12 -14.44 6.45 1.66
N VAL A 13 -14.28 7.75 1.62
CA VAL A 13 -14.32 8.60 2.81
C VAL A 13 -15.27 9.76 2.57
N ASP A 14 -16.38 9.80 3.29
CA ASP A 14 -17.33 10.90 3.27
C ASP A 14 -16.89 12.06 4.19
N GLU A 15 -17.71 13.11 4.29
CA GLU A 15 -17.43 14.30 5.12
C GLU A 15 -17.28 13.94 6.62
N ARG A 16 -18.05 12.96 7.11
CA ARG A 16 -17.94 12.46 8.49
C ARG A 16 -16.64 11.67 8.67
N GLY A 17 -16.29 10.88 7.66
CA GLY A 17 -15.04 10.12 7.63
C GLY A 17 -13.81 11.02 7.66
N ARG A 18 -13.82 12.14 6.93
CA ARG A 18 -12.76 13.15 6.98
C ARG A 18 -12.55 13.67 8.40
N ARG A 19 -13.64 14.05 9.06
CA ARG A 19 -13.60 14.49 10.46
C ARG A 19 -13.12 13.40 11.40
N THR A 20 -13.44 12.14 11.13
CA THR A 20 -12.97 10.99 11.89
C THR A 20 -11.45 10.83 11.74
N LEU A 21 -10.94 10.88 10.51
CA LEU A 21 -9.50 10.70 10.23
C LEU A 21 -8.64 11.90 10.64
N SER A 22 -9.21 13.10 10.75
CA SER A 22 -8.51 14.29 11.26
C SER A 22 -8.34 14.29 12.78
N ARG A 23 -8.99 13.36 13.49
CA ARG A 23 -8.94 13.22 14.95
C ARG A 23 -8.30 11.88 15.33
N LYS A 24 -7.92 11.76 16.60
CA LYS A 24 -7.50 10.46 17.12
C LYS A 24 -8.67 9.46 17.09
N LEU A 25 -8.46 8.33 16.45
CA LEU A 25 -9.41 7.23 16.48
C LEU A 25 -9.64 6.73 17.91
N PRO A 26 -10.80 6.12 18.23
CA PRO A 26 -11.07 5.49 19.52
C PRO A 26 -9.94 4.55 19.95
N LYS A 27 -9.63 4.51 21.25
CA LYS A 27 -8.54 3.70 21.81
C LYS A 27 -8.60 2.23 21.37
N ALA A 28 -9.80 1.67 21.34
CA ALA A 28 -10.02 0.28 20.93
C ALA A 28 -9.61 0.02 19.47
N ILE A 29 -9.93 0.94 18.55
CA ILE A 29 -9.52 0.83 17.15
C ILE A 29 -8.01 1.04 17.02
N ARG A 30 -7.44 2.01 17.73
CA ARG A 30 -6.00 2.30 17.69
C ARG A 30 -5.14 1.18 18.26
N ALA A 31 -5.70 0.34 19.12
CA ALA A 31 -4.98 -0.84 19.62
C ALA A 31 -4.67 -1.86 18.50
N ASP A 32 -5.49 -1.89 17.45
CA ASP A 32 -5.36 -2.82 16.33
C ASP A 32 -5.16 -2.12 14.96
N LEU A 33 -5.06 -0.79 14.94
CA LEU A 33 -4.86 0.03 13.75
C LEU A 33 -3.99 1.25 14.09
N ASP A 34 -2.69 1.09 14.00
CA ASP A 34 -1.67 2.13 14.28
C ASP A 34 -0.46 1.86 13.37
N ASP A 35 0.67 2.51 13.62
CA ASP A 35 1.94 2.26 12.93
C ASP A 35 2.33 0.77 13.02
N SER A 36 2.67 0.17 11.89
CA SER A 36 2.99 -1.27 11.80
C SER A 36 4.14 -1.69 12.71
N LYS A 37 5.12 -0.83 12.94
CA LYS A 37 6.24 -1.10 13.85
C LYS A 37 5.82 -1.19 15.32
N ARG A 38 4.65 -0.67 15.65
CA ARG A 38 4.07 -0.76 17.00
C ARG A 38 3.16 -1.96 17.17
N LEU A 39 2.57 -2.45 16.07
CA LEU A 39 1.55 -3.48 16.08
C LEU A 39 2.06 -4.86 15.68
N LEU A 40 3.15 -4.92 14.92
CA LEU A 40 3.66 -6.16 14.32
C LEU A 40 5.13 -6.39 14.69
N SER A 41 5.48 -7.65 14.84
CA SER A 41 6.87 -8.11 14.94
C SER A 41 7.17 -9.14 13.86
N HIS A 42 8.43 -9.52 13.68
CA HIS A 42 8.80 -10.58 12.74
C HIS A 42 8.22 -11.95 13.11
N THR A 43 7.86 -12.14 14.38
CA THR A 43 7.35 -13.41 14.92
C THR A 43 5.84 -13.41 15.13
N ASP A 44 5.20 -12.24 15.13
CA ASP A 44 3.77 -12.09 15.30
C ASP A 44 3.20 -11.19 14.20
N VAL A 45 2.58 -11.83 13.21
CA VAL A 45 1.94 -11.19 12.07
C VAL A 45 0.41 -11.37 12.07
N ALA A 46 -0.14 -12.01 13.11
CA ALA A 46 -1.53 -12.39 13.17
C ALA A 46 -2.51 -11.22 12.95
N LEU A 47 -2.22 -10.06 13.53
CA LEU A 47 -3.06 -8.88 13.37
C LEU A 47 -3.01 -8.34 11.93
N GLY A 48 -1.83 -8.26 11.32
CA GLY A 48 -1.66 -7.84 9.91
C GLY A 48 -2.33 -8.79 8.95
N GLU A 49 -2.20 -10.10 9.19
CA GLU A 49 -2.89 -11.16 8.46
C GLU A 49 -4.40 -11.01 8.56
N ALA A 50 -4.94 -10.78 9.77
CA ALA A 50 -6.36 -10.60 9.98
C ALA A 50 -6.91 -9.41 9.18
N TRP A 51 -6.22 -8.27 9.16
CA TRP A 51 -6.57 -7.13 8.33
C TRP A 51 -6.50 -7.45 6.83
N ALA A 52 -5.46 -8.14 6.38
CA ALA A 52 -5.30 -8.53 4.98
C ALA A 52 -6.42 -9.45 4.51
N ARG A 53 -6.81 -10.44 5.34
CA ARG A 53 -7.94 -11.35 5.07
C ARG A 53 -9.28 -10.62 5.05
N GLU A 54 -9.50 -9.70 5.98
CA GLU A 54 -10.73 -8.90 6.05
C GLU A 54 -10.89 -7.96 4.84
N LEU A 55 -9.78 -7.49 4.26
CA LEU A 55 -9.77 -6.62 3.08
C LEU A 55 -9.64 -7.38 1.76
N SER A 56 -9.53 -8.70 1.82
CA SER A 56 -9.54 -9.58 0.65
C SER A 56 -10.90 -9.53 -0.05
N ALA A 57 -10.91 -9.51 -1.38
CA ALA A 57 -12.12 -9.43 -2.18
C ALA A 57 -13.02 -10.66 -2.03
N VAL A 58 -12.41 -11.82 -1.78
CA VAL A 58 -13.10 -13.09 -1.53
C VAL A 58 -12.46 -13.81 -0.35
N PRO A 59 -13.19 -14.69 0.33
CA PRO A 59 -12.62 -15.52 1.40
C PRO A 59 -11.42 -16.32 0.91
N VAL A 60 -10.39 -16.39 1.73
CA VAL A 60 -9.15 -17.11 1.45
C VAL A 60 -8.91 -18.17 2.51
N SER A 61 -8.42 -19.33 2.09
CA SER A 61 -8.15 -20.48 2.94
C SER A 61 -6.67 -20.71 3.23
N SER A 62 -5.78 -20.00 2.53
CA SER A 62 -4.33 -20.15 2.73
C SER A 62 -3.58 -18.82 2.50
N PRO A 63 -2.39 -18.65 3.08
CA PRO A 63 -1.51 -17.52 2.81
C PRO A 63 -1.18 -17.35 1.33
N ALA A 64 -1.00 -18.44 0.59
CA ALA A 64 -0.76 -18.40 -0.85
C ALA A 64 -1.93 -17.77 -1.63
N GLN A 65 -3.16 -18.13 -1.30
CA GLN A 65 -4.35 -17.52 -1.91
C GLN A 65 -4.48 -16.04 -1.55
N LEU A 66 -4.21 -15.70 -0.29
CA LEU A 66 -4.21 -14.30 0.16
C LEU A 66 -3.19 -13.48 -0.63
N PHE A 67 -1.98 -13.99 -0.75
CA PHE A 67 -0.93 -13.33 -1.51
C PHE A 67 -1.32 -13.13 -2.98
N GLU A 68 -1.88 -14.15 -3.64
CA GLU A 68 -2.33 -14.08 -5.04
C GLU A 68 -3.39 -13.01 -5.25
N GLN A 69 -4.29 -12.82 -4.28
CA GLN A 69 -5.31 -11.77 -4.36
C GLN A 69 -4.78 -10.36 -4.12
N LEU A 70 -3.80 -10.22 -3.23
CA LEU A 70 -3.29 -8.91 -2.83
C LEU A 70 -2.17 -8.41 -3.73
N SER A 71 -1.34 -9.31 -4.26
CA SER A 71 -0.16 -8.94 -5.04
C SER A 71 -0.51 -8.56 -6.48
N LEU A 72 0.10 -7.51 -6.99
CA LEU A 72 0.02 -7.13 -8.40
C LEU A 72 0.75 -8.13 -9.31
N GLU A 73 1.83 -8.71 -8.81
CA GLU A 73 2.71 -9.58 -9.60
C GLU A 73 2.23 -11.02 -9.68
N GLY A 74 1.46 -11.48 -8.69
CA GLY A 74 1.05 -12.86 -8.52
C GLY A 74 2.20 -13.82 -8.13
N LEU A 75 1.85 -14.93 -7.49
CA LEU A 75 2.82 -15.93 -7.03
C LEU A 75 3.62 -16.55 -8.17
N GLY A 76 2.98 -16.82 -9.30
CA GLY A 76 3.63 -17.45 -10.45
C GLY A 76 4.82 -16.64 -10.97
N LYS A 77 4.74 -15.31 -10.97
CA LYS A 77 5.83 -14.43 -11.36
C LYS A 77 6.95 -14.40 -10.30
N LEU A 78 6.58 -14.35 -9.03
CA LEU A 78 7.54 -14.30 -7.93
C LEU A 78 8.26 -15.63 -7.68
N LYS A 79 7.60 -16.74 -7.98
CA LYS A 79 8.19 -18.09 -7.88
C LYS A 79 9.08 -18.46 -9.06
N LYS A 80 9.06 -17.72 -10.17
CA LYS A 80 9.97 -18.01 -11.29
C LYS A 80 11.41 -18.02 -10.79
N PRO A 81 12.15 -19.13 -10.96
CA PRO A 81 13.52 -19.23 -10.50
C PRO A 81 14.36 -18.13 -11.15
N CYS A 82 15.14 -17.45 -10.34
CA CYS A 82 16.15 -16.54 -10.84
C CYS A 82 17.28 -17.37 -11.43
N GLU A 83 17.73 -17.09 -12.64
CA GLU A 83 18.81 -17.81 -13.34
C GLU A 83 20.09 -17.99 -12.52
N SER A 84 20.34 -17.07 -11.58
CA SER A 84 21.51 -17.06 -10.71
C SER A 84 21.24 -17.55 -9.28
N HIS A 85 20.06 -18.09 -8.98
CA HIS A 85 19.70 -18.52 -7.62
C HIS A 85 19.34 -19.99 -7.55
N VAL A 86 19.77 -20.61 -6.46
CA VAL A 86 19.35 -21.95 -6.09
C VAL A 86 17.86 -21.97 -5.82
N ALA A 87 17.16 -22.96 -6.35
CA ALA A 87 15.73 -23.17 -6.11
C ALA A 87 15.43 -23.13 -4.60
N GLY A 88 14.39 -22.41 -4.21
CA GLY A 88 13.92 -22.32 -2.83
C GLY A 88 14.30 -21.04 -2.08
N GLN A 89 15.09 -20.14 -2.64
CA GLN A 89 15.43 -18.86 -1.97
C GLN A 89 14.40 -17.76 -2.19
N CYS A 90 13.51 -17.90 -3.17
CA CYS A 90 12.51 -16.90 -3.47
C CYS A 90 11.11 -17.47 -3.21
N TRP A 91 10.39 -16.86 -2.27
CA TRP A 91 8.95 -17.05 -2.08
C TRP A 91 8.51 -18.50 -1.90
N ASN A 92 9.06 -19.16 -0.88
CA ASN A 92 8.55 -20.44 -0.45
C ASN A 92 7.29 -20.23 0.39
N ASP A 93 6.18 -20.79 -0.06
CA ASP A 93 4.88 -20.77 0.63
C ASP A 93 4.46 -22.19 1.09
N GLN A 94 5.37 -23.15 1.03
CA GLN A 94 5.08 -24.51 1.45
C GLN A 94 5.03 -24.60 2.97
N GLY A 95 3.91 -25.12 3.47
CA GLY A 95 3.71 -25.33 4.90
C GLY A 95 3.31 -24.07 5.68
N GLU A 96 3.14 -22.94 5.03
CA GLU A 96 2.61 -21.75 5.69
C GLU A 96 1.12 -21.91 6.02
N ALA A 97 0.78 -21.55 7.25
CA ALA A 97 -0.58 -21.53 7.75
C ALA A 97 -0.91 -20.15 8.31
N PHE A 98 -2.18 -19.81 8.31
CA PHE A 98 -2.65 -18.60 8.97
C PHE A 98 -2.39 -18.65 10.47
N GLN A 99 -1.93 -17.52 11.02
CA GLN A 99 -1.66 -17.36 12.45
C GLN A 99 -2.83 -16.69 13.20
N ALA A 100 -3.67 -15.92 12.48
CA ALA A 100 -4.75 -15.17 13.09
C ALA A 100 -5.89 -16.10 13.54
N GLU A 101 -6.15 -16.10 14.84
CA GLU A 101 -7.27 -16.81 15.44
C GLU A 101 -8.61 -16.15 15.09
N ALA A 102 -9.70 -16.93 15.23
CA ALA A 102 -11.06 -16.45 14.97
C ALA A 102 -11.43 -15.20 15.80
N ALA A 103 -10.94 -15.09 17.02
CA ALA A 103 -11.15 -13.92 17.88
C ALA A 103 -10.52 -12.65 17.31
N THR A 104 -9.31 -12.76 16.73
CA THR A 104 -8.61 -11.62 16.08
C THR A 104 -9.33 -11.21 14.81
N LEU A 105 -9.77 -12.16 13.99
CA LEU A 105 -10.58 -11.88 12.80
C LEU A 105 -11.88 -11.15 13.16
N ALA A 106 -12.65 -11.67 14.12
CA ALA A 106 -13.90 -11.06 14.57
C ALA A 106 -13.67 -9.61 15.09
N ARG A 107 -12.57 -9.37 15.79
CA ARG A 107 -12.20 -8.05 16.28
C ARG A 107 -11.90 -7.08 15.13
N VAL A 108 -11.14 -7.51 14.12
CA VAL A 108 -10.83 -6.71 12.93
C VAL A 108 -12.09 -6.40 12.12
N THR A 109 -12.97 -7.39 11.89
CA THR A 109 -14.27 -7.18 11.24
C THR A 109 -15.11 -6.12 11.98
N LYS A 110 -15.14 -6.17 13.31
CA LYS A 110 -15.82 -5.16 14.13
C LYS A 110 -15.21 -3.77 13.95
N HIS A 111 -13.89 -3.66 13.85
CA HIS A 111 -13.22 -2.38 13.60
C HIS A 111 -13.52 -1.84 12.21
N ARG A 112 -13.52 -2.69 11.17
CA ARG A 112 -13.92 -2.31 9.81
C ARG A 112 -15.34 -1.75 9.78
N THR A 113 -16.29 -2.44 10.42
CA THR A 113 -17.67 -1.97 10.56
C THR A 113 -17.74 -0.62 11.28
N ALA A 114 -17.03 -0.48 12.40
CA ALA A 114 -17.01 0.75 13.18
C ALA A 114 -16.37 1.93 12.41
N LEU A 115 -15.43 1.69 11.50
CA LEU A 115 -14.89 2.70 10.61
C LEU A 115 -15.92 3.08 9.54
N ALA A 116 -16.62 2.11 8.94
CA ALA A 116 -17.65 2.36 7.95
C ALA A 116 -18.80 3.22 8.51
N GLU A 117 -19.26 2.92 9.73
CA GLU A 117 -20.24 3.72 10.45
C GLU A 117 -19.79 5.16 10.73
N ARG A 118 -18.49 5.41 10.73
CA ARG A 118 -17.87 6.73 10.88
C ARG A 118 -17.53 7.41 9.56
N GLY A 119 -18.00 6.85 8.42
CA GLY A 119 -17.80 7.41 7.11
C GLY A 119 -16.46 7.03 6.44
N VAL A 120 -15.78 6.00 6.95
CA VAL A 120 -14.54 5.47 6.36
C VAL A 120 -14.76 4.03 5.92
N GLN A 121 -15.06 3.81 4.67
CA GLN A 121 -15.30 2.50 4.09
C GLN A 121 -14.04 1.98 3.41
N LEU A 122 -13.39 0.98 3.98
CA LEU A 122 -12.26 0.28 3.37
C LEU A 122 -12.77 -0.65 2.27
N LEU A 123 -12.28 -0.49 1.04
CA LEU A 123 -12.81 -1.18 -0.15
C LEU A 123 -11.90 -2.30 -0.63
N SER A 124 -10.59 -2.05 -0.69
CA SER A 124 -9.62 -2.98 -1.26
C SER A 124 -8.22 -2.68 -0.74
N VAL A 125 -7.38 -3.68 -0.76
CA VAL A 125 -5.93 -3.55 -0.52
C VAL A 125 -5.18 -4.25 -1.65
N ARG A 126 -4.08 -3.65 -2.08
CA ARG A 126 -3.16 -4.22 -3.08
C ARG A 126 -1.72 -4.00 -2.65
N SER A 127 -0.85 -4.92 -3.04
CA SER A 127 0.57 -4.85 -2.73
C SER A 127 1.39 -5.08 -3.99
N SER A 128 2.48 -4.35 -4.14
CA SER A 128 3.52 -4.61 -5.13
C SER A 128 4.76 -5.14 -4.41
N VAL A 129 5.32 -6.21 -4.94
CA VAL A 129 6.49 -6.88 -4.38
C VAL A 129 7.61 -6.89 -5.39
N VAL A 130 8.68 -6.16 -5.10
CA VAL A 130 9.88 -6.13 -5.94
C VAL A 130 10.94 -7.03 -5.31
N CYS A 131 11.22 -8.14 -5.95
CA CYS A 131 12.18 -9.11 -5.41
C CYS A 131 13.62 -8.56 -5.44
N THR A 132 14.48 -9.14 -4.62
CA THR A 132 15.88 -8.70 -4.48
C THR A 132 16.63 -8.73 -5.81
N LYS A 133 16.36 -9.71 -6.69
CA LYS A 133 16.98 -9.78 -8.02
C LYS A 133 16.58 -8.59 -8.88
N GLN A 134 15.28 -8.24 -8.91
CA GLN A 134 14.81 -7.08 -9.66
C GLN A 134 15.43 -5.77 -9.14
N LEU A 135 15.55 -5.63 -7.83
CA LEU A 135 16.23 -4.48 -7.22
C LEU A 135 17.72 -4.41 -7.61
N ASN A 136 18.40 -5.55 -7.60
CA ASN A 136 19.81 -5.61 -8.00
C ASN A 136 19.99 -5.33 -9.50
N HIS A 137 19.10 -5.84 -10.35
CA HIS A 137 19.10 -5.57 -11.77
C HIS A 137 18.87 -4.07 -12.05
N ALA A 138 17.85 -3.48 -11.43
CA ALA A 138 17.57 -2.05 -11.56
C ALA A 138 18.76 -1.20 -11.10
N LYS A 139 19.43 -1.57 -10.01
CA LYS A 139 20.64 -0.92 -9.53
C LYS A 139 21.77 -1.00 -10.58
N GLY A 140 21.96 -2.14 -11.22
CA GLY A 140 22.93 -2.32 -12.32
C GLY A 140 22.65 -1.43 -13.53
N GLN A 141 21.39 -1.04 -13.72
CA GLN A 141 20.96 -0.10 -14.77
C GLN A 141 20.90 1.37 -14.30
N GLY A 142 21.46 1.70 -13.14
CA GLY A 142 21.48 3.06 -12.59
C GLY A 142 20.22 3.48 -11.83
N THR A 143 19.22 2.59 -11.68
CA THR A 143 18.01 2.87 -10.92
C THR A 143 18.22 2.52 -9.45
N ASN A 144 18.08 3.47 -8.55
CA ASN A 144 18.20 3.20 -7.13
C ASN A 144 16.90 2.63 -6.52
N ARG A 145 17.00 2.09 -5.29
CA ARG A 145 15.86 1.49 -4.58
C ARG A 145 14.70 2.47 -4.38
N PHE A 146 14.98 3.74 -4.15
CA PHE A 146 13.95 4.76 -3.92
C PHE A 146 13.11 5.02 -5.18
N VAL A 147 13.71 4.98 -6.37
CA VAL A 147 12.96 5.06 -7.63
C VAL A 147 12.13 3.80 -7.84
N SER A 148 12.63 2.61 -7.49
CA SER A 148 11.84 1.38 -7.54
C SER A 148 10.64 1.43 -6.59
N ASP A 149 10.80 2.02 -5.41
CA ASP A 149 9.73 2.26 -4.45
C ASP A 149 8.66 3.20 -5.03
N LEU A 150 9.08 4.33 -5.58
CA LEU A 150 8.18 5.28 -6.24
C LEU A 150 7.39 4.61 -7.38
N ASN A 151 8.06 3.86 -8.25
CA ASN A 151 7.41 3.18 -9.38
C ASN A 151 6.39 2.12 -8.90
N ALA A 152 6.66 1.42 -7.80
CA ALA A 152 5.72 0.49 -7.19
C ALA A 152 4.49 1.22 -6.63
N MET A 153 4.68 2.39 -5.99
CA MET A 153 3.57 3.24 -5.54
C MET A 153 2.71 3.69 -6.72
N GLU A 154 3.34 4.15 -7.81
CA GLU A 154 2.64 4.59 -9.01
C GLU A 154 1.79 3.46 -9.63
N ALA A 155 2.33 2.26 -9.72
CA ALA A 155 1.60 1.08 -10.21
C ALA A 155 0.37 0.78 -9.34
N LEU A 156 0.50 0.86 -8.02
CA LEU A 156 -0.60 0.67 -7.08
C LEU A 156 -1.67 1.76 -7.21
N VAL A 157 -1.28 3.01 -7.39
CA VAL A 157 -2.22 4.12 -7.62
C VAL A 157 -3.04 3.88 -8.89
N LEU A 158 -2.38 3.48 -9.99
CA LEU A 158 -3.05 3.17 -11.24
C LEU A 158 -4.02 1.99 -11.11
N GLU A 159 -3.60 0.92 -10.46
CA GLU A 159 -4.45 -0.26 -10.23
C GLU A 159 -5.68 0.07 -9.38
N LEU A 160 -5.49 0.73 -8.24
CA LEU A 160 -6.58 1.05 -7.34
C LEU A 160 -7.52 2.12 -7.92
N ARG A 161 -7.01 3.03 -8.74
CA ARG A 161 -7.84 3.95 -9.51
C ARG A 161 -8.71 3.21 -10.51
N ALA A 162 -8.15 2.22 -11.22
CA ALA A 162 -8.93 1.39 -12.14
C ALA A 162 -10.04 0.63 -11.41
N GLN A 163 -9.77 0.07 -10.22
CA GLN A 163 -10.77 -0.58 -9.37
C GLN A 163 -11.84 0.41 -8.86
N ALA A 164 -11.46 1.64 -8.54
CA ALA A 164 -12.40 2.65 -8.08
C ALA A 164 -13.39 3.08 -9.16
N GLY A 165 -13.01 3.01 -10.44
CA GLY A 165 -13.80 3.47 -11.58
C GLY A 165 -14.09 4.99 -11.54
N ALA A 166 -13.36 5.75 -10.74
CA ALA A 166 -13.58 7.17 -10.48
C ALA A 166 -12.25 7.85 -10.16
N ASP A 167 -12.30 9.17 -10.03
CA ASP A 167 -11.19 9.98 -9.58
C ASP A 167 -10.76 9.59 -8.18
N VAL A 168 -9.44 9.53 -7.95
CA VAL A 168 -8.86 9.18 -6.66
C VAL A 168 -7.88 10.25 -6.20
N GLU A 169 -7.85 10.50 -4.91
CA GLU A 169 -6.75 11.19 -4.27
C GLU A 169 -5.79 10.15 -3.69
N ALA A 170 -4.55 10.13 -4.15
CA ALA A 170 -3.54 9.27 -3.60
C ALA A 170 -2.68 10.03 -2.58
N VAL A 171 -2.60 9.50 -1.36
CA VAL A 171 -1.73 9.99 -0.30
C VAL A 171 -0.64 8.95 -0.07
N CYS A 172 0.59 9.30 -0.41
CA CYS A 172 1.74 8.41 -0.33
C CYS A 172 2.74 8.89 0.72
N GLY A 173 3.38 7.95 1.39
CA GLY A 173 4.54 8.26 2.23
C GLY A 173 5.68 8.84 1.39
N LYS A 174 6.46 9.74 1.97
CA LYS A 174 7.59 10.33 1.26
C LYS A 174 8.71 9.31 1.08
N VAL A 175 9.15 9.15 -0.17
CA VAL A 175 10.31 8.30 -0.49
C VAL A 175 11.59 9.05 -0.12
N GLY A 176 12.46 8.41 0.64
CA GLY A 176 13.73 9.00 1.07
C GLY A 176 14.64 9.36 -0.11
N GLY A 177 15.42 10.44 0.05
CA GLY A 177 16.40 10.84 -0.95
C GLY A 177 15.86 11.52 -2.22
N ILE A 178 14.53 11.65 -2.38
CA ILE A 178 13.89 12.33 -3.51
C ILE A 178 13.23 13.62 -3.02
N ALA A 179 13.62 14.76 -3.60
CA ALA A 179 12.99 16.05 -3.35
C ALA A 179 12.02 16.45 -4.47
N GLU A 180 12.35 16.12 -5.71
CA GLU A 180 11.58 16.44 -6.92
C GLU A 180 11.20 15.12 -7.60
N TYR A 181 9.98 14.65 -7.37
CA TYR A 181 9.52 13.35 -7.86
C TYR A 181 9.21 13.36 -9.36
N SER A 182 8.85 14.53 -9.93
CA SER A 182 8.54 14.69 -11.36
C SER A 182 9.62 14.15 -12.29
N LYS A 183 10.88 14.18 -11.85
CA LYS A 183 12.04 13.67 -12.60
C LYS A 183 12.18 12.14 -12.59
N PHE A 184 11.48 11.46 -11.70
CA PHE A 184 11.63 10.02 -11.42
C PHE A 184 10.37 9.21 -11.67
N PHE A 185 9.26 9.85 -12.07
CA PHE A 185 8.05 9.11 -12.43
C PHE A 185 8.32 8.12 -13.55
N GLY A 186 7.88 6.88 -13.39
CA GLY A 186 7.89 5.81 -14.36
C GLY A 186 6.48 5.59 -14.94
N PRO A 187 5.64 4.76 -14.34
CA PRO A 187 4.28 4.49 -14.83
C PRO A 187 3.40 5.71 -15.04
N LEU A 188 3.60 6.78 -14.26
CA LEU A 188 2.86 8.04 -14.37
C LEU A 188 3.53 9.11 -15.23
N SER A 189 4.78 8.92 -15.70
CA SER A 189 5.55 9.97 -16.37
C SER A 189 4.84 10.58 -17.58
N GLY A 190 4.26 9.77 -18.45
CA GLY A 190 3.53 10.22 -19.64
C GLY A 190 2.14 10.84 -19.35
N ARG A 191 1.74 10.91 -18.10
CA ARG A 191 0.43 11.40 -17.67
C ARG A 191 0.49 12.63 -16.78
N LEU A 192 1.69 13.10 -16.44
CA LEU A 192 1.86 14.29 -15.61
C LEU A 192 1.29 15.51 -16.31
N HIS A 193 0.36 16.18 -15.64
CA HIS A 193 -0.27 17.40 -16.13
C HIS A 193 0.23 18.65 -15.41
N ALA A 194 0.31 18.60 -14.09
CA ALA A 194 0.75 19.73 -13.32
C ALA A 194 1.54 19.33 -12.09
N ILE A 195 2.61 20.06 -11.84
CA ILE A 195 3.32 20.05 -10.56
C ILE A 195 2.66 21.13 -9.71
N LEU A 196 2.02 20.74 -8.61
CA LEU A 196 1.34 21.65 -7.70
C LEU A 196 2.30 22.24 -6.67
N GLY A 197 3.41 21.57 -6.48
CA GLY A 197 4.52 21.96 -5.64
C GLY A 197 5.44 20.79 -5.34
N GLU A 198 6.71 21.04 -5.19
CA GLU A 198 7.73 20.08 -4.80
C GLU A 198 8.54 20.61 -3.62
N GLY A 199 8.79 19.77 -2.62
CA GLY A 199 9.55 20.18 -1.44
C GLY A 199 9.90 19.03 -0.51
N ARG A 200 10.73 19.32 0.49
CA ARG A 200 11.20 18.30 1.44
C ARG A 200 10.09 17.71 2.30
N ALA A 201 9.10 18.51 2.65
CA ALA A 201 8.02 18.06 3.53
C ALA A 201 6.82 17.52 2.76
N ARG A 202 6.56 18.04 1.56
CA ARG A 202 5.35 17.73 0.79
C ARG A 202 5.59 17.99 -0.68
N SER A 203 5.01 17.13 -1.53
CA SER A 203 4.93 17.33 -2.98
C SER A 203 3.54 16.95 -3.46
N GLY A 204 3.03 17.68 -4.44
CA GLY A 204 1.70 17.47 -5.01
C GLY A 204 1.74 17.50 -6.53
N TYR A 205 0.99 16.58 -7.15
CA TYR A 205 0.94 16.42 -8.60
C TYR A 205 -0.49 16.15 -9.06
N ARG A 206 -0.82 16.57 -10.26
CA ARG A 206 -2.08 16.27 -10.93
C ARG A 206 -1.83 15.51 -12.21
N PHE A 207 -2.59 14.46 -12.44
CA PHE A 207 -2.50 13.59 -13.60
C PHE A 207 -3.86 13.54 -14.33
N PRO A 208 -4.00 14.13 -15.54
CA PRO A 208 -5.25 14.08 -16.30
C PRO A 208 -5.51 12.65 -16.79
N GLY A 209 -6.76 12.32 -16.97
CA GLY A 209 -7.20 10.97 -17.37
C GLY A 209 -7.15 9.94 -16.23
N LEU A 210 -6.63 10.33 -15.06
CA LEU A 210 -6.78 9.60 -13.80
C LEU A 210 -7.82 10.26 -12.90
N GLY A 211 -8.49 11.28 -13.42
CA GLY A 211 -9.38 12.18 -12.70
C GLY A 211 -8.67 13.41 -12.16
N ASP A 212 -9.41 14.32 -11.53
CA ASP A 212 -8.85 15.49 -10.81
C ASP A 212 -8.21 15.07 -9.47
N GLY A 213 -7.74 13.86 -9.38
CA GLY A 213 -7.09 13.30 -8.21
C GLY A 213 -5.70 13.88 -7.99
N TRP A 214 -5.36 14.06 -6.75
CA TRP A 214 -4.07 14.57 -6.29
C TRP A 214 -3.23 13.41 -5.78
N VAL A 215 -2.04 13.23 -6.31
CA VAL A 215 -1.01 12.45 -5.61
C VAL A 215 -0.29 13.38 -4.65
N ARG A 216 -0.53 13.21 -3.38
CA ARG A 216 0.11 13.98 -2.32
C ARG A 216 1.12 13.12 -1.61
N LEU A 217 2.39 13.52 -1.68
CA LEU A 217 3.48 12.88 -0.97
C LEU A 217 3.77 13.72 0.29
N ASP A 218 3.30 13.26 1.44
CA ASP A 218 3.40 13.99 2.70
C ASP A 218 4.24 13.29 3.77
N GLY A 219 5.02 14.08 4.47
CA GLY A 219 5.53 13.78 5.79
C GLY A 219 6.80 12.94 5.88
N PRO A 220 7.36 12.77 7.08
CA PRO A 220 8.40 11.78 7.32
C PRO A 220 7.85 10.38 7.09
N ALA A 221 8.72 9.46 6.69
CA ALA A 221 8.37 8.06 6.45
C ALA A 221 7.50 7.52 7.61
N GLY A 222 6.28 7.06 7.30
CA GLY A 222 5.35 6.50 8.27
C GLY A 222 4.18 7.39 8.71
N SER A 223 4.09 8.66 8.28
CA SER A 223 2.93 9.48 8.61
C SER A 223 1.89 9.48 7.49
N THR A 224 0.73 8.94 7.77
CA THR A 224 -0.43 8.97 6.87
C THR A 224 -1.28 10.19 7.22
N ALA A 225 -1.36 11.17 6.34
CA ALA A 225 -2.35 12.24 6.43
C ALA A 225 -3.33 12.12 5.27
N VAL A 226 -4.60 12.03 5.61
CA VAL A 226 -5.69 11.90 4.62
C VAL A 226 -6.36 13.25 4.42
N HIS A 227 -6.41 13.71 3.19
CA HIS A 227 -7.24 14.85 2.80
C HIS A 227 -7.94 14.55 1.49
N VAL A 228 -9.26 14.64 1.47
CA VAL A 228 -10.11 14.22 0.36
C VAL A 228 -11.14 15.26 -0.03
N PRO A 229 -11.29 15.60 -1.30
CA PRO A 229 -12.58 15.94 -1.87
C PRO A 229 -13.16 14.72 -2.61
N SER A 230 -14.31 14.29 -2.16
CA SER A 230 -15.27 13.33 -2.76
C SER A 230 -14.75 12.09 -3.48
N ALA A 231 -14.91 10.96 -2.97
CA ALA A 231 -15.19 9.62 -3.44
C ALA A 231 -14.19 8.53 -3.10
N ALA A 232 -12.91 8.58 -3.46
CA ALA A 232 -12.00 7.48 -3.12
C ALA A 232 -10.61 7.98 -2.71
N VAL A 233 -10.05 7.40 -1.66
CA VAL A 233 -8.67 7.64 -1.21
C VAL A 233 -7.86 6.40 -1.44
N VAL A 234 -6.73 6.56 -2.10
CA VAL A 234 -5.69 5.54 -2.13
C VAL A 234 -4.62 5.94 -1.12
N THR A 235 -4.47 5.17 -0.08
CA THR A 235 -3.35 5.33 0.86
C THR A 235 -2.28 4.31 0.51
N VAL A 236 -1.10 4.79 0.22
CA VAL A 236 0.07 3.95 -0.06
C VAL A 236 1.02 4.05 1.13
N ALA A 237 1.32 2.92 1.74
CA ALA A 237 2.34 2.84 2.78
C ALA A 237 3.53 2.06 2.24
N ALA A 238 4.71 2.66 2.25
CA ALA A 238 5.94 1.93 2.01
C ALA A 238 6.38 1.25 3.30
N GLY A 239 6.50 -0.07 3.27
CA GLY A 239 7.13 -0.83 4.34
C GLY A 239 8.62 -0.49 4.37
N ALA A 240 9.07 0.21 5.41
CA ALA A 240 10.49 0.36 5.68
C ALA A 240 10.99 -0.94 6.34
N ASN A 241 11.87 -1.66 5.67
CA ASN A 241 12.75 -2.65 6.30
C ASN A 241 13.95 -1.97 6.90
#